data_b5fedc452a2bfad08ccd2f1f9d06d0c5
#
_entry.id   b5fedc452a2bfad08ccd2f1f9d06d0c5
#
_cell.length_a   1.000
_cell.length_b   1.000
_cell.length_c   1.000
_cell.angle_alpha   90.00
_cell.angle_beta   90.00
_cell.angle_gamma   90.00
#
_symmetry.space_group_name_H-M   'P 1'
#
loop_
_entity.id
_entity.type
_entity.pdbx_description
1 polymer ?
#
loop_
_entity_poly.entity_id
_entity_poly.type
_entity_poly.pdbx_seq_one_letter_code
_entity_poly.pdbx_strand_id
1 'polypeptide(L)'
;MRHYVDGRWVPVTDPSEAWTSRSPADQSDVLGTFAESDDAVEQAIASSRKAWPAWDALGLEGRTRHLQALAKAFEARRDEVADLIAREVGKPLWEATGEANALHSKVNFTLADGMAAVADQTLS
;
A
#
# COMPACT_ATOMS: atom_id res chain seq x y z
N MET A 1 -1.23 -17.44 7.88
CA MET A 1 -0.90 -16.55 6.75
C MET A 1 -2.20 -16.12 6.09
N ARG A 2 -2.30 -14.86 5.62
CA ARG A 2 -3.52 -14.32 5.02
C ARG A 2 -3.16 -13.29 3.95
N HIS A 3 -3.92 -13.25 2.86
CA HIS A 3 -3.89 -12.17 1.87
C HIS A 3 -5.07 -11.21 2.07
N TYR A 4 -4.90 -9.95 1.70
CA TYR A 4 -6.00 -8.98 1.71
C TYR A 4 -6.57 -8.86 0.28
N VAL A 5 -7.77 -9.38 0.07
CA VAL A 5 -8.44 -9.42 -1.23
C VAL A 5 -9.91 -9.06 -1.06
N ASP A 6 -10.47 -8.26 -1.95
CA ASP A 6 -11.88 -7.87 -1.95
C ASP A 6 -12.36 -7.27 -0.61
N GLY A 7 -11.52 -6.43 0.01
CA GLY A 7 -11.84 -5.76 1.28
C GLY A 7 -11.74 -6.65 2.52
N ARG A 8 -11.19 -7.86 2.44
CA ARG A 8 -11.12 -8.83 3.55
C ARG A 8 -9.82 -9.61 3.58
N TRP A 9 -9.49 -10.12 4.76
CA TRP A 9 -8.37 -11.03 4.95
C TRP A 9 -8.76 -12.47 4.62
N VAL A 10 -8.14 -13.04 3.58
CA VAL A 10 -8.39 -14.39 3.09
C VAL A 10 -7.26 -15.31 3.57
N PRO A 11 -7.56 -16.45 4.23
CA PRO A 11 -6.53 -17.41 4.61
C PRO A 11 -5.82 -17.99 3.38
N VAL A 12 -4.52 -18.27 3.52
CA VAL A 12 -3.78 -19.07 2.54
C VAL A 12 -4.10 -20.54 2.83
N THR A 13 -4.74 -21.22 1.89
CA THR A 13 -5.21 -22.61 2.05
C THR A 13 -4.20 -23.64 1.60
N ASP A 14 -3.33 -23.28 0.67
CA ASP A 14 -2.26 -24.13 0.16
C ASP A 14 -0.97 -23.31 0.00
N PRO A 15 -0.15 -23.19 1.06
CA PRO A 15 1.11 -22.47 0.99
C PRO A 15 2.13 -23.31 0.21
N SER A 16 2.25 -23.11 -1.09
CA SER A 16 3.23 -23.79 -1.93
C SER A 16 4.66 -23.46 -1.51
N GLU A 17 4.92 -22.21 -1.14
CA GLU A 17 6.19 -21.75 -0.60
C GLU A 17 5.95 -20.69 0.49
N ALA A 18 6.34 -21.01 1.70
CA ALA A 18 6.28 -20.07 2.82
C ALA A 18 7.69 -19.57 3.16
N TRP A 19 7.84 -18.26 3.35
CA TRP A 19 9.10 -17.66 3.77
C TRP A 19 8.90 -16.76 4.98
N THR A 20 9.94 -16.61 5.78
CA THR A 20 9.94 -15.79 6.99
C THR A 20 10.78 -14.55 6.78
N SER A 21 10.16 -13.37 6.91
CA SER A 21 10.87 -12.09 6.93
C SER A 21 11.47 -11.86 8.30
N ARG A 22 12.74 -11.51 8.33
CA ARG A 22 13.50 -11.19 9.53
C ARG A 22 14.25 -9.88 9.34
N SER A 23 14.48 -9.17 10.43
CA SER A 23 15.32 -7.98 10.40
C SER A 23 16.76 -8.35 9.99
N PRO A 24 17.35 -7.69 8.98
CA PRO A 24 18.75 -7.94 8.65
C PRO A 24 19.72 -7.42 9.73
N ALA A 25 19.29 -6.50 10.58
CA ALA A 25 20.07 -5.99 11.70
C ALA A 25 20.02 -6.92 12.93
N ASP A 26 18.95 -7.71 13.08
CA ASP A 26 18.77 -8.70 14.14
C ASP A 26 17.99 -9.91 13.65
N GLN A 27 18.68 -11.00 13.32
CA GLN A 27 18.06 -12.22 12.78
C GLN A 27 17.10 -12.92 13.75
N SER A 28 17.10 -12.57 15.03
CA SER A 28 16.11 -13.04 16.01
C SER A 28 14.78 -12.29 15.92
N ASP A 29 14.77 -11.10 15.34
CA ASP A 29 13.58 -10.29 15.14
C ASP A 29 12.78 -10.77 13.90
N VAL A 30 11.73 -11.52 14.16
CA VAL A 30 10.83 -12.07 13.14
C VAL A 30 9.71 -11.07 12.85
N LEU A 31 9.65 -10.55 11.63
CA LEU A 31 8.63 -9.61 11.17
C LEU A 31 7.33 -10.29 10.76
N GLY A 32 7.45 -11.50 10.18
CA GLY A 32 6.28 -12.28 9.79
C GLY A 32 6.63 -13.46 8.91
N THR A 33 5.65 -14.34 8.73
CA THR A 33 5.72 -15.45 7.76
C THR A 33 4.69 -15.22 6.67
N PHE A 34 5.11 -15.34 5.44
CA PHE A 34 4.34 -15.06 4.23
C PHE A 34 4.32 -16.30 3.34
N ALA A 35 3.33 -16.41 2.49
CA ALA A 35 3.25 -17.43 1.49
C ALA A 35 2.70 -16.86 0.19
N GLU A 36 3.14 -17.40 -0.92
CA GLU A 36 2.59 -17.11 -2.24
C GLU A 36 1.34 -17.93 -2.49
N SER A 37 0.46 -17.44 -3.34
CA SER A 37 -0.75 -18.14 -3.76
C SER A 37 -1.22 -17.56 -5.10
N ASP A 38 -1.12 -18.37 -6.15
CA ASP A 38 -1.61 -17.99 -7.49
C ASP A 38 -3.12 -17.73 -7.47
N ASP A 39 -3.87 -18.52 -6.71
CA ASP A 39 -5.31 -18.33 -6.53
C ASP A 39 -5.64 -16.95 -5.92
N ALA A 40 -4.83 -16.49 -4.96
CA ALA A 40 -5.02 -15.16 -4.36
C ALA A 40 -4.72 -14.03 -5.36
N VAL A 41 -3.75 -14.22 -6.24
CA VAL A 41 -3.43 -13.28 -7.33
C VAL A 41 -4.60 -13.19 -8.29
N GLU A 42 -5.12 -14.32 -8.77
CA GLU A 42 -6.29 -14.35 -9.67
C GLU A 42 -7.53 -13.72 -9.04
N GLN A 43 -7.80 -14.01 -7.76
CA GLN A 43 -8.89 -13.40 -7.02
C GLN A 43 -8.71 -11.88 -6.87
N ALA A 44 -7.50 -11.41 -6.61
CA ALA A 44 -7.20 -9.98 -6.51
C ALA A 44 -7.42 -9.26 -7.86
N ILE A 45 -6.98 -9.87 -8.98
CA ILE A 45 -7.21 -9.34 -10.33
C ILE A 45 -8.70 -9.28 -10.63
N ALA A 46 -9.44 -10.36 -10.38
CA ALA A 46 -10.88 -10.40 -10.60
C ALA A 46 -11.63 -9.35 -9.76
N SER A 47 -11.27 -9.21 -8.48
CA SER A 47 -11.83 -8.20 -7.59
C SER A 47 -11.55 -6.78 -8.07
N SER A 48 -10.32 -6.50 -8.51
CA SER A 48 -9.92 -5.20 -9.04
C SER A 48 -10.73 -4.83 -10.30
N ARG A 49 -10.89 -5.78 -11.23
CA ARG A 49 -11.70 -5.59 -12.43
C ARG A 49 -13.16 -5.33 -12.12
N LYS A 50 -13.71 -6.04 -11.14
CA LYS A 50 -15.08 -5.84 -10.65
C LYS A 50 -15.28 -4.48 -10.00
N ALA A 51 -14.28 -3.99 -9.25
CA ALA A 51 -14.35 -2.71 -8.56
C ALA A 51 -14.17 -1.49 -9.51
N TRP A 52 -13.49 -1.69 -10.65
CA TRP A 52 -13.12 -0.61 -11.57
C TRP A 52 -14.30 0.27 -12.01
N PRO A 53 -15.45 -0.25 -12.48
CA PRO A 53 -16.54 0.61 -12.96
C PRO A 53 -17.08 1.55 -11.89
N ALA A 54 -17.21 1.07 -10.64
CA ALA A 54 -17.66 1.89 -9.52
C ALA A 54 -16.61 2.94 -9.12
N TRP A 55 -15.34 2.57 -9.15
CA TRP A 55 -14.23 3.48 -8.91
C TRP A 55 -14.14 4.58 -9.97
N ASP A 56 -14.33 4.23 -11.24
CA ASP A 56 -14.33 5.19 -12.34
C ASP A 56 -15.50 6.15 -12.26
N ALA A 57 -16.70 5.65 -11.93
CA ALA A 57 -17.91 6.44 -11.77
C ALA A 57 -17.84 7.48 -10.63
N LEU A 58 -16.92 7.34 -9.67
CA LEU A 58 -16.67 8.36 -8.64
C LEU A 58 -16.16 9.68 -9.22
N GLY A 59 -15.66 9.66 -10.43
CA GLY A 59 -14.98 10.80 -11.03
C GLY A 59 -13.75 11.23 -10.23
N LEU A 60 -13.16 12.34 -10.63
CA LEU A 60 -11.93 12.83 -10.03
C LEU A 60 -12.13 13.25 -8.57
N GLU A 61 -13.18 13.97 -8.28
CA GLU A 61 -13.47 14.45 -6.92
C GLU A 61 -13.71 13.31 -5.94
N GLY A 62 -14.48 12.29 -6.32
CA GLY A 62 -14.73 11.12 -5.48
C GLY A 62 -13.46 10.33 -5.17
N ARG A 63 -12.62 10.10 -6.17
CA ARG A 63 -11.31 9.44 -6.00
C ARG A 63 -10.36 10.26 -5.11
N THR A 64 -10.35 11.59 -5.28
CA THR A 64 -9.57 12.50 -4.43
C THR A 64 -9.93 12.34 -2.95
N ARG A 65 -11.20 12.25 -2.60
CA ARG A 65 -11.63 12.04 -1.20
C ARG A 65 -11.07 10.73 -0.62
N HIS A 66 -11.05 9.66 -1.40
CA HIS A 66 -10.45 8.38 -0.95
C HIS A 66 -8.94 8.48 -0.76
N LEU A 67 -8.23 9.15 -1.68
CA LEU A 67 -6.78 9.36 -1.55
C LEU A 67 -6.43 10.26 -0.36
N GLN A 68 -7.22 11.29 -0.07
CA GLN A 68 -7.05 12.10 1.14
C GLN A 68 -7.26 11.30 2.43
N ALA A 69 -8.24 10.38 2.44
CA ALA A 69 -8.43 9.47 3.56
C ALA A 69 -7.24 8.52 3.74
N LEU A 70 -6.66 8.02 2.65
CA LEU A 70 -5.43 7.22 2.65
C LEU A 70 -4.25 8.01 3.22
N ALA A 71 -4.05 9.26 2.79
CA ALA A 71 -2.99 10.12 3.32
C ALA A 71 -3.09 10.31 4.83
N LYS A 72 -4.30 10.56 5.36
CA LYS A 72 -4.56 10.66 6.79
C LYS A 72 -4.28 9.35 7.53
N ALA A 73 -4.58 8.21 6.93
CA ALA A 73 -4.31 6.91 7.52
C ALA A 73 -2.79 6.64 7.63
N PHE A 74 -1.99 7.04 6.63
CA PHE A 74 -0.53 6.98 6.71
C PHE A 74 0.03 7.92 7.78
N GLU A 75 -0.45 9.16 7.84
CA GLU A 75 -0.04 10.12 8.85
C GLU A 75 -0.32 9.61 10.28
N ALA A 76 -1.51 9.06 10.52
CA ALA A 76 -1.91 8.52 11.82
C ALA A 76 -1.08 7.31 12.27
N ARG A 77 -0.50 6.55 11.34
CA ARG A 77 0.31 5.35 11.61
C ARG A 77 1.79 5.55 11.28
N ARG A 78 2.23 6.78 11.13
CA ARG A 78 3.60 7.14 10.71
C ARG A 78 4.68 6.43 11.52
N ASP A 79 4.60 6.46 12.83
CA ASP A 79 5.64 5.92 13.72
C ASP A 79 5.67 4.38 13.66
N GLU A 80 4.51 3.73 13.54
CA GLU A 80 4.39 2.28 13.31
C GLU A 80 5.02 1.87 11.97
N VAL A 81 4.74 2.63 10.92
CA VAL A 81 5.31 2.37 9.60
C VAL A 81 6.82 2.60 9.60
N ALA A 82 7.31 3.66 10.25
CA ALA A 82 8.75 3.93 10.37
C ALA A 82 9.49 2.81 11.11
N ASP A 83 8.94 2.32 12.22
CA ASP A 83 9.52 1.19 12.97
C ASP A 83 9.59 -0.07 12.08
N LEU A 84 8.51 -0.38 11.37
CA LEU A 84 8.47 -1.54 10.49
C LEU A 84 9.49 -1.44 9.35
N ILE A 85 9.60 -0.28 8.68
CA ILE A 85 10.59 -0.04 7.64
C ILE A 85 12.00 -0.20 8.19
N ALA A 86 12.31 0.38 9.36
CA ALA A 86 13.62 0.29 9.96
C ALA A 86 14.02 -1.17 10.23
N ARG A 87 13.10 -1.97 10.76
CA ARG A 87 13.33 -3.39 11.07
C ARG A 87 13.41 -4.25 9.81
N GLU A 88 12.54 -4.05 8.83
CA GLU A 88 12.48 -4.86 7.62
C GLU A 88 13.70 -4.65 6.70
N VAL A 89 14.19 -3.41 6.62
CA VAL A 89 15.29 -3.02 5.73
C VAL A 89 16.64 -2.96 6.46
N GLY A 90 16.62 -2.90 7.79
CA GLY A 90 17.83 -2.77 8.62
C GLY A 90 18.45 -1.38 8.56
N LYS A 91 17.66 -0.34 8.30
CA LYS A 91 18.14 1.04 8.22
C LYS A 91 17.93 1.82 9.53
N PRO A 92 18.64 2.95 9.73
CA PRO A 92 18.44 3.80 10.88
C PRO A 92 17.00 4.33 10.96
N LEU A 93 16.41 4.39 12.16
CA LEU A 93 15.03 4.82 12.39
C LEU A 93 14.76 6.25 11.87
N TRP A 94 15.74 7.16 11.98
CA TRP A 94 15.57 8.54 11.46
C TRP A 94 15.36 8.57 9.94
N GLU A 95 16.02 7.69 9.20
CA GLU A 95 15.84 7.55 7.75
C GLU A 95 14.48 6.93 7.42
N ALA A 96 14.12 5.84 8.10
CA ALA A 96 12.80 5.21 7.97
C ALA A 96 11.65 6.19 8.31
N THR A 97 11.85 7.08 9.29
CA THR A 97 10.89 8.15 9.59
C THR A 97 10.71 9.11 8.41
N GLY A 98 11.78 9.42 7.69
CA GLY A 98 11.72 10.20 6.46
C GLY A 98 10.86 9.52 5.38
N GLU A 99 11.03 8.22 5.19
CA GLU A 99 10.23 7.43 4.23
C GLU A 99 8.76 7.35 4.64
N ALA A 100 8.48 7.10 5.92
CA ALA A 100 7.11 7.08 6.43
C ALA A 100 6.39 8.43 6.24
N ASN A 101 7.12 9.55 6.44
CA ASN A 101 6.60 10.89 6.14
C ASN A 101 6.33 11.10 4.64
N ALA A 102 7.15 10.50 3.77
CA ALA A 102 6.98 10.64 2.34
C ALA A 102 5.68 10.00 1.82
N LEU A 103 5.12 9.01 2.51
CA LEU A 103 3.89 8.32 2.06
C LEU A 103 2.70 9.28 1.97
N HIS A 104 2.37 10.00 3.06
CA HIS A 104 1.28 10.96 3.03
C HIS A 104 1.60 12.19 2.16
N SER A 105 2.85 12.66 2.19
CA SER A 105 3.30 13.80 1.39
C SER A 105 3.19 13.50 -0.10
N LYS A 106 3.51 12.27 -0.54
CA LYS A 106 3.39 11.85 -1.94
C LYS A 106 1.94 11.88 -2.43
N VAL A 107 0.99 11.45 -1.60
CA VAL A 107 -0.43 11.56 -1.95
C VAL A 107 -0.83 13.03 -2.15
N ASN A 108 -0.46 13.90 -1.21
CA ASN A 108 -0.79 15.32 -1.30
C ASN A 108 -0.15 16.00 -2.53
N PHE A 109 1.12 15.69 -2.82
CA PHE A 109 1.79 16.16 -4.04
C PHE A 109 1.08 15.68 -5.31
N THR A 110 0.68 14.40 -5.36
CA THR A 110 -0.03 13.83 -6.51
C THR A 110 -1.38 14.52 -6.73
N LEU A 111 -2.11 14.83 -5.65
CA LEU A 111 -3.40 15.51 -5.73
C LEU A 111 -3.30 17.00 -6.12
N ALA A 112 -2.17 17.65 -5.84
CA ALA A 112 -1.91 19.03 -6.25
C ALA A 112 -1.29 19.05 -7.66
N ASP A 113 0.03 18.94 -7.73
CA ASP A 113 0.79 19.13 -8.97
C ASP A 113 0.60 18.01 -9.98
N GLY A 114 0.44 16.75 -9.50
CA GLY A 114 0.23 15.59 -10.37
C GLY A 114 -1.08 15.67 -11.15
N MET A 115 -2.14 16.21 -10.54
CA MET A 115 -3.43 16.38 -11.21
C MET A 115 -3.39 17.45 -12.30
N ALA A 116 -2.63 18.52 -12.10
CA ALA A 116 -2.44 19.54 -13.12
C ALA A 116 -1.73 18.99 -14.38
N ALA A 117 -0.80 18.05 -14.18
CA ALA A 117 -0.06 17.42 -15.28
C ALA A 117 -0.90 16.49 -16.17
N VAL A 118 -2.03 15.98 -15.68
CA VAL A 118 -2.93 15.08 -16.41
C VAL A 118 -4.28 15.72 -16.77
N ALA A 119 -4.41 17.02 -16.58
CA ALA A 119 -5.61 17.76 -16.96
C ALA A 119 -5.82 17.74 -18.47
N ASP A 120 -7.08 17.68 -18.91
CA ASP A 120 -7.44 17.76 -20.32
C ASP A 120 -6.93 19.06 -20.93
N GLN A 121 -6.28 18.97 -22.09
CA GLN A 121 -5.79 20.10 -22.84
C GLN A 121 -6.57 20.21 -24.15
N THR A 122 -7.18 21.38 -24.38
CA THR A 122 -7.77 21.68 -25.69
C THR A 122 -6.66 22.15 -26.61
N LEU A 123 -6.40 21.39 -27.67
CA LEU A 123 -5.49 21.82 -28.74
C LEU A 123 -6.18 22.94 -29.54
N SER A 124 -5.59 24.11 -29.56
CA SER A 124 -6.01 25.23 -30.41
C SER A 124 -5.41 25.15 -31.79
#